data_6bfee1bb4b7bcb7fa3de540cb21140b8
#
_entry.id   6bfee1bb4b7bcb7fa3de540cb21140b8
#
_cell.length_a   1.000
_cell.length_b   1.000
_cell.length_c   1.000
_cell.angle_alpha   90.00
_cell.angle_beta   90.00
_cell.angle_gamma   90.00
#
_symmetry.space_group_name_H-M   'P 1'
#
loop_
_entity.id
_entity.type
_entity.pdbx_description
1 polymer ?
#
loop_
_entity_poly.entity_id
_entity_poly.type
_entity_poly.pdbx_seq_one_letter_code
_entity_poly.pdbx_strand_id
1 'polypeptide(L)'
;LDVVFVYSGEASNSNKTYFYVADWEAYESYDKNKMYKEATVYVDGEKTTLIFTADAHHEITTGKSGLYVVNRTNGSGVVTDADKIAVSAVPEVVGSRAFSLGDSNADQWTANSETIFVVATYELKNNGKDLKSSADVRVGDLKDMEEDDDYYTYAYVAKPDDSDDPAELVYIVKQEKSEYKAISLTVDGTAVSAAAATLKAGETYSYTYTAPDGKLI
;
A
#
# COMPACT_ATOMS: atom_id res chain seq x y z
N LEU A 1 6.23 -18.19 29.13
CA LEU A 1 6.69 -16.80 29.10
C LEU A 1 5.51 -15.94 28.69
N ASP A 2 4.92 -15.24 29.67
CA ASP A 2 3.82 -14.32 29.41
C ASP A 2 4.43 -13.04 28.85
N VAL A 3 4.34 -12.81 27.56
CA VAL A 3 4.72 -11.55 26.94
C VAL A 3 3.52 -10.61 27.10
N VAL A 4 3.61 -9.74 28.08
CA VAL A 4 2.63 -8.64 28.23
C VAL A 4 3.16 -7.47 27.39
N PHE A 5 2.54 -7.23 26.24
CA PHE A 5 2.75 -5.97 25.54
C PHE A 5 1.94 -4.88 26.23
N VAL A 6 2.62 -4.00 26.93
CA VAL A 6 2.02 -2.73 27.36
C VAL A 6 2.29 -1.73 26.24
N TYR A 7 1.29 -1.47 25.39
CA TYR A 7 1.32 -0.34 24.49
C TYR A 7 1.09 0.94 25.34
N SER A 8 2.12 1.73 25.49
CA SER A 8 2.07 3.05 26.14
C SER A 8 2.07 4.14 25.07
N GLY A 9 1.09 4.12 24.18
CA GLY A 9 0.73 5.28 23.37
C GLY A 9 -0.34 6.07 24.11
N GLU A 10 -0.29 7.39 24.11
CA GLU A 10 -1.41 8.19 24.54
C GLU A 10 -2.63 7.76 23.73
N ALA A 11 -3.75 7.56 24.42
CA ALA A 11 -5.01 7.19 23.78
C ALA A 11 -5.46 8.38 22.93
N SER A 12 -5.13 8.38 21.64
CA SER A 12 -5.83 9.24 20.70
C SER A 12 -7.31 8.83 20.69
N ASN A 13 -8.22 9.78 20.51
CA ASN A 13 -9.65 9.56 20.54
C ASN A 13 -10.20 8.62 19.45
N SER A 14 -9.38 8.19 18.48
CA SER A 14 -9.73 7.13 17.56
C SER A 14 -9.26 5.78 18.12
N ASN A 15 -10.18 4.96 18.61
CA ASN A 15 -9.94 3.62 19.16
C ASN A 15 -9.39 2.59 18.14
N LYS A 16 -8.80 3.02 17.04
CA LYS A 16 -8.33 2.14 15.97
C LYS A 16 -6.81 2.05 15.96
N THR A 17 -6.28 0.83 15.92
CA THR A 17 -4.86 0.57 15.70
C THR A 17 -4.64 0.25 14.23
N TYR A 18 -3.71 0.96 13.60
CA TYR A 18 -3.29 0.70 12.23
C TYR A 18 -1.93 0.03 12.20
N PHE A 19 -1.72 -0.86 11.25
CA PHE A 19 -0.42 -1.50 11.05
C PHE A 19 -0.16 -1.77 9.56
N TYR A 20 1.12 -1.79 9.20
CA TYR A 20 1.56 -2.06 7.83
C TYR A 20 2.24 -3.42 7.74
N VAL A 21 1.79 -4.25 6.80
CA VAL A 21 2.39 -5.53 6.45
C VAL A 21 3.36 -5.30 5.29
N ALA A 22 4.67 -5.34 5.57
CA ALA A 22 5.70 -5.08 4.57
C ALA A 22 5.96 -6.28 3.66
N ASP A 23 6.00 -7.48 4.23
CA ASP A 23 6.31 -8.72 3.51
C ASP A 23 5.35 -9.84 3.94
N TRP A 24 4.30 -10.07 3.15
CA TRP A 24 3.32 -11.11 3.41
C TRP A 24 3.86 -12.52 3.16
N GLU A 25 4.91 -12.67 2.32
CA GLU A 25 5.52 -13.98 2.04
C GLU A 25 6.34 -14.50 3.23
N ALA A 26 6.72 -13.61 4.15
CA ALA A 26 7.39 -13.99 5.40
C ALA A 26 6.46 -14.66 6.41
N TYR A 27 5.15 -14.68 6.18
CA TYR A 27 4.20 -15.29 7.11
C TYR A 27 4.02 -16.77 6.83
N GLU A 28 3.88 -17.52 7.92
CA GLU A 28 3.53 -18.93 7.83
C GLU A 28 2.16 -19.10 7.16
N SER A 29 1.99 -20.21 6.43
CA SER A 29 0.69 -20.58 5.87
C SER A 29 -0.36 -20.77 6.98
N TYR A 30 -1.61 -20.51 6.62
CA TYR A 30 -2.74 -20.72 7.53
C TYR A 30 -2.77 -22.17 8.07
N ASP A 31 -2.83 -22.28 9.40
CA ASP A 31 -2.99 -23.54 10.11
C ASP A 31 -4.10 -23.39 11.17
N LYS A 32 -5.27 -23.90 10.85
CA LYS A 32 -6.44 -23.84 11.74
C LYS A 32 -6.27 -24.56 13.09
N ASN A 33 -5.24 -25.39 13.24
CA ASN A 33 -4.96 -26.06 14.50
C ASN A 33 -4.13 -25.19 15.46
N LYS A 34 -3.53 -24.12 14.97
CA LYS A 34 -2.82 -23.13 15.80
C LYS A 34 -3.79 -22.01 16.19
N MET A 35 -4.06 -21.90 17.48
CA MET A 35 -4.99 -20.90 18.01
C MET A 35 -4.51 -19.46 17.77
N TYR A 36 -3.19 -19.24 17.87
CA TYR A 36 -2.56 -17.93 17.71
C TYR A 36 -1.36 -18.00 16.79
N LYS A 37 -1.13 -16.91 16.07
CA LYS A 37 -0.02 -16.70 15.16
C LYS A 37 0.66 -15.36 15.46
N GLU A 38 1.96 -15.31 15.31
CA GLU A 38 2.72 -14.07 15.39
C GLU A 38 3.02 -13.55 13.99
N ALA A 39 2.91 -12.24 13.79
CA ALA A 39 3.30 -11.59 12.57
C ALA A 39 4.11 -10.33 12.87
N THR A 40 5.22 -10.16 12.14
CA THR A 40 6.01 -8.95 12.19
C THR A 40 5.37 -7.89 11.30
N VAL A 41 5.01 -6.76 11.88
CA VAL A 41 4.34 -5.65 11.22
C VAL A 41 5.01 -4.33 11.59
N TYR A 42 4.55 -3.24 10.99
CA TYR A 42 4.97 -1.89 11.36
C TYR A 42 3.76 -1.13 11.94
N VAL A 43 3.89 -0.67 13.17
CA VAL A 43 2.92 0.23 13.83
C VAL A 43 3.60 1.58 13.99
N ASP A 44 2.98 2.64 13.50
CA ASP A 44 3.52 4.01 13.53
C ASP A 44 4.96 4.12 12.96
N GLY A 45 5.28 3.27 11.98
CA GLY A 45 6.60 3.18 11.34
C GLY A 45 7.63 2.32 12.09
N GLU A 46 7.30 1.84 13.27
CA GLU A 46 8.18 0.97 14.06
C GLU A 46 7.86 -0.50 13.86
N LYS A 47 8.92 -1.30 13.63
CA LYS A 47 8.81 -2.74 13.46
C LYS A 47 8.44 -3.40 14.79
N THR A 48 7.33 -4.12 14.82
CA THR A 48 6.82 -4.81 16.02
C THR A 48 6.22 -6.16 15.67
N THR A 49 5.85 -6.93 16.68
CA THR A 49 5.17 -8.22 16.51
C THR A 49 3.78 -8.11 17.10
N LEU A 50 2.76 -8.41 16.30
CA LEU A 50 1.39 -8.56 16.76
C LEU A 50 1.01 -10.04 16.79
N ILE A 51 0.10 -10.36 17.72
CA ILE A 51 -0.45 -11.71 17.86
C ILE A 51 -1.86 -11.71 17.29
N PHE A 52 -2.16 -12.69 16.45
CA PHE A 52 -3.42 -12.84 15.74
C PHE A 52 -4.06 -14.20 16.05
N THR A 53 -5.39 -14.27 15.99
CA THR A 53 -6.06 -15.55 15.83
C THR A 53 -5.72 -16.14 14.47
N ALA A 54 -5.90 -17.44 14.28
CA ALA A 54 -5.62 -18.10 13.01
C ALA A 54 -6.42 -17.48 11.86
N ASP A 55 -7.69 -17.11 12.09
CA ASP A 55 -8.55 -16.48 11.10
C ASP A 55 -8.08 -15.07 10.72
N ALA A 56 -7.80 -14.20 11.70
CA ALA A 56 -7.29 -12.85 11.44
C ALA A 56 -5.91 -12.87 10.75
N HIS A 57 -5.05 -13.83 11.09
CA HIS A 57 -3.77 -14.04 10.39
C HIS A 57 -3.99 -14.49 8.93
N HIS A 58 -5.01 -15.31 8.69
CA HIS A 58 -5.37 -15.72 7.33
C HIS A 58 -5.81 -14.53 6.46
N GLU A 59 -6.54 -13.57 7.02
CA GLU A 59 -6.91 -12.32 6.32
C GLU A 59 -5.66 -11.57 5.84
N ILE A 60 -4.63 -11.45 6.68
CA ILE A 60 -3.35 -10.81 6.31
C ILE A 60 -2.68 -11.58 5.16
N THR A 61 -2.56 -12.90 5.26
CA THR A 61 -1.90 -13.71 4.23
C THR A 61 -2.64 -13.67 2.91
N THR A 62 -3.96 -13.59 2.93
CA THR A 62 -4.83 -13.44 1.76
C THR A 62 -4.78 -12.02 1.20
N GLY A 63 -4.81 -11.01 2.07
CA GLY A 63 -4.78 -9.59 1.71
C GLY A 63 -3.42 -9.09 1.25
N LYS A 64 -2.33 -9.81 1.57
CA LYS A 64 -0.95 -9.52 1.20
C LYS A 64 -0.42 -8.23 1.85
N SER A 65 0.73 -7.74 1.36
CA SER A 65 1.35 -6.49 1.84
C SER A 65 0.39 -5.30 1.72
N GLY A 66 0.46 -4.38 2.65
CA GLY A 66 -0.35 -3.16 2.68
C GLY A 66 -0.72 -2.69 4.08
N LEU A 67 -1.54 -1.65 4.12
CA LEU A 67 -2.09 -1.07 5.33
C LEU A 67 -3.31 -1.87 5.81
N TYR A 68 -3.39 -2.08 7.12
CA TYR A 68 -4.50 -2.75 7.80
C TYR A 68 -4.97 -1.94 9.01
N VAL A 69 -6.25 -2.11 9.35
CA VAL A 69 -6.83 -1.59 10.59
C VAL A 69 -7.29 -2.77 11.45
N VAL A 70 -7.00 -2.69 12.75
CA VAL A 70 -7.53 -3.62 13.74
C VAL A 70 -8.97 -3.26 14.06
N ASN A 71 -9.91 -4.14 13.74
CA ASN A 71 -11.32 -3.96 14.08
C ASN A 71 -11.65 -4.47 15.48
N ARG A 72 -10.97 -5.55 15.89
CA ARG A 72 -11.23 -6.17 17.18
C ARG A 72 -10.01 -6.89 17.75
N THR A 73 -9.84 -6.74 19.06
CA THR A 73 -8.94 -7.56 19.89
C THR A 73 -9.72 -8.30 20.95
N ASN A 74 -9.19 -9.40 21.47
CA ASN A 74 -9.70 -10.03 22.68
C ASN A 74 -9.13 -9.36 23.94
N GLY A 75 -9.59 -9.81 25.13
CA GLY A 75 -9.15 -9.26 26.42
C GLY A 75 -7.65 -9.43 26.72
N SER A 76 -6.91 -10.21 25.92
CA SER A 76 -5.46 -10.39 26.02
C SER A 76 -4.68 -9.62 24.93
N GLY A 77 -5.36 -8.73 24.18
CA GLY A 77 -4.73 -7.92 23.14
C GLY A 77 -4.45 -8.67 21.82
N VAL A 78 -4.93 -9.90 21.67
CA VAL A 78 -4.80 -10.66 20.44
C VAL A 78 -5.76 -10.10 19.38
N VAL A 79 -5.26 -9.81 18.18
CA VAL A 79 -6.08 -9.37 17.06
C VAL A 79 -6.96 -10.51 16.58
N THR A 80 -8.27 -10.29 16.64
CA THR A 80 -9.28 -11.28 16.23
C THR A 80 -9.96 -10.92 14.92
N ASP A 81 -9.79 -9.66 14.47
CA ASP A 81 -10.37 -9.15 13.23
C ASP A 81 -9.58 -7.93 12.75
N ALA A 82 -9.23 -7.90 11.46
CA ALA A 82 -8.49 -6.81 10.84
C ALA A 82 -8.83 -6.72 9.34
N ASP A 83 -9.05 -5.52 8.83
CA ASP A 83 -9.34 -5.25 7.43
C ASP A 83 -8.19 -4.56 6.73
N LYS A 84 -7.97 -4.91 5.46
CA LYS A 84 -7.04 -4.21 4.58
C LYS A 84 -7.64 -2.88 4.10
N ILE A 85 -6.82 -1.83 4.14
CA ILE A 85 -7.19 -0.50 3.67
C ILE A 85 -6.54 -0.23 2.32
N ALA A 86 -7.32 0.29 1.38
CA ALA A 86 -6.79 0.77 0.11
C ALA A 86 -6.12 2.13 0.31
N VAL A 87 -4.84 2.24 -0.07
CA VAL A 87 -4.10 3.50 -0.09
C VAL A 87 -3.96 3.90 -1.55
N SER A 88 -4.86 4.75 -2.04
CA SER A 88 -4.98 5.07 -3.47
C SER A 88 -5.16 6.57 -3.77
N ALA A 89 -5.35 7.42 -2.75
CA ALA A 89 -5.46 8.85 -2.96
C ALA A 89 -4.08 9.44 -3.30
N VAL A 90 -4.02 10.24 -4.37
CA VAL A 90 -2.79 10.95 -4.76
C VAL A 90 -2.68 12.19 -3.88
N PRO A 91 -1.57 12.35 -3.13
CA PRO A 91 -1.37 13.53 -2.31
C PRO A 91 -0.87 14.73 -3.13
N GLU A 92 -1.22 15.93 -2.69
CA GLU A 92 -0.65 17.20 -3.17
C GLU A 92 -0.18 18.00 -1.96
N VAL A 93 1.09 18.39 -1.94
CA VAL A 93 1.65 19.21 -0.88
C VAL A 93 1.31 20.67 -1.14
N VAL A 94 0.61 21.32 -0.20
CA VAL A 94 0.16 22.70 -0.28
C VAL A 94 0.94 23.55 0.72
N GLY A 95 2.16 23.94 0.35
CA GLY A 95 3.04 24.71 1.23
C GLY A 95 3.82 23.84 2.24
N SER A 96 4.27 24.44 3.35
CA SER A 96 5.24 23.80 4.26
C SER A 96 4.64 22.89 5.32
N ARG A 97 3.31 22.89 5.48
CA ARG A 97 2.63 22.16 6.56
C ARG A 97 1.25 21.63 6.17
N ALA A 98 0.85 21.77 4.93
CA ALA A 98 -0.48 21.33 4.49
C ALA A 98 -0.37 20.44 3.26
N PHE A 99 -1.30 19.51 3.14
CA PHE A 99 -1.45 18.62 2.00
C PHE A 99 -2.93 18.32 1.76
N SER A 100 -3.27 17.92 0.54
CA SER A 100 -4.58 17.43 0.17
C SER A 100 -4.49 15.97 -0.30
N LEU A 101 -5.61 15.24 -0.25
CA LEU A 101 -5.73 13.88 -0.76
C LEU A 101 -6.78 13.85 -1.87
N GLY A 102 -6.36 13.47 -3.08
CA GLY A 102 -7.25 13.39 -4.25
C GLY A 102 -7.51 14.74 -4.91
N ASP A 103 -8.40 14.75 -5.91
CA ASP A 103 -8.64 15.89 -6.81
C ASP A 103 -9.50 17.03 -6.19
N SER A 104 -9.93 16.90 -4.95
CA SER A 104 -10.79 17.91 -4.31
C SER A 104 -10.02 18.63 -3.19
N ASN A 105 -10.01 19.96 -3.25
CA ASN A 105 -9.52 20.80 -2.16
C ASN A 105 -10.35 20.69 -0.86
N ALA A 106 -11.34 19.80 -0.82
CA ALA A 106 -12.22 19.62 0.32
C ALA A 106 -11.55 18.81 1.45
N ASP A 107 -10.58 17.96 1.13
CA ASP A 107 -9.88 17.12 2.09
C ASP A 107 -8.45 17.63 2.30
N GLN A 108 -8.34 18.87 2.81
CA GLN A 108 -7.05 19.44 3.21
C GLN A 108 -6.72 19.08 4.65
N TRP A 109 -5.48 18.67 4.85
CA TRP A 109 -4.93 18.31 6.14
C TRP A 109 -3.74 19.19 6.47
N THR A 110 -3.54 19.48 7.74
CA THR A 110 -2.30 20.11 8.23
C THR A 110 -1.44 19.08 8.94
N ALA A 111 -0.14 19.29 8.89
CA ALA A 111 0.83 18.49 9.63
C ALA A 111 1.60 19.38 10.62
N ASN A 112 2.00 18.82 11.76
CA ASN A 112 2.83 19.45 12.76
C ASN A 112 4.04 18.58 13.14
N SER A 113 4.77 18.94 14.18
CA SER A 113 5.92 18.16 14.65
C SER A 113 5.56 16.82 15.30
N GLU A 114 4.30 16.59 15.60
CA GLU A 114 3.79 15.37 16.21
C GLU A 114 3.16 14.42 15.19
N THR A 115 2.92 14.92 13.96
CA THR A 115 2.41 14.08 12.87
C THR A 115 3.41 13.00 12.51
N ILE A 116 2.98 11.74 12.59
CA ILE A 116 3.79 10.58 12.20
C ILE A 116 3.53 10.25 10.73
N PHE A 117 4.59 10.23 9.92
CA PHE A 117 4.54 9.77 8.54
C PHE A 117 5.19 8.41 8.42
N VAL A 118 4.49 7.46 7.84
CA VAL A 118 4.99 6.11 7.56
C VAL A 118 5.06 5.92 6.05
N VAL A 119 6.26 5.64 5.53
CA VAL A 119 6.50 5.45 4.10
C VAL A 119 6.76 3.99 3.81
N ALA A 120 5.99 3.43 2.90
CA ALA A 120 6.18 2.08 2.38
C ALA A 120 6.55 2.15 0.89
N THR A 121 7.76 1.74 0.54
CA THR A 121 8.29 1.82 -0.83
C THR A 121 8.33 0.43 -1.46
N TYR A 122 7.68 0.28 -2.61
CA TYR A 122 7.74 -0.91 -3.44
C TYR A 122 8.65 -0.64 -4.63
N GLU A 123 9.72 -1.40 -4.72
CA GLU A 123 10.62 -1.39 -5.87
C GLU A 123 10.18 -2.40 -6.94
N LEU A 124 10.66 -2.23 -8.16
CA LEU A 124 10.49 -3.20 -9.22
C LEU A 124 11.33 -4.46 -8.96
N LYS A 125 10.83 -5.58 -9.44
CA LYS A 125 11.62 -6.82 -9.56
C LYS A 125 12.71 -6.62 -10.62
N ASN A 126 13.67 -7.54 -10.64
CA ASN A 126 14.78 -7.52 -11.63
C ASN A 126 14.31 -7.52 -13.09
N ASN A 127 13.04 -7.85 -13.36
CA ASN A 127 12.47 -7.78 -14.70
C ASN A 127 12.07 -6.35 -15.11
N GLY A 128 12.11 -5.36 -14.20
CA GLY A 128 11.74 -3.97 -14.44
C GLY A 128 10.26 -3.73 -14.77
N LYS A 129 9.39 -4.73 -14.58
CA LYS A 129 7.97 -4.70 -14.96
C LYS A 129 7.03 -4.79 -13.77
N ASP A 130 7.31 -5.73 -12.88
CA ASP A 130 6.43 -6.05 -11.77
C ASP A 130 7.02 -5.50 -10.47
N LEU A 131 6.17 -4.97 -9.60
CA LEU A 131 6.57 -4.59 -8.25
C LEU A 131 6.93 -5.82 -7.41
N LYS A 132 7.87 -5.66 -6.49
CA LYS A 132 8.12 -6.65 -5.44
C LYS A 132 6.87 -6.84 -4.60
N SER A 133 6.73 -8.02 -4.00
CA SER A 133 5.65 -8.32 -3.04
C SER A 133 5.88 -7.70 -1.66
N SER A 134 7.13 -7.33 -1.36
CA SER A 134 7.55 -6.70 -0.12
C SER A 134 7.82 -5.21 -0.31
N ALA A 135 7.52 -4.43 0.73
CA ALA A 135 7.85 -3.01 0.82
C ALA A 135 9.02 -2.78 1.79
N ASP A 136 9.80 -1.75 1.52
CA ASP A 136 10.67 -1.13 2.53
C ASP A 136 9.85 -0.10 3.30
N VAL A 137 9.81 -0.22 4.65
CA VAL A 137 8.98 0.63 5.52
C VAL A 137 9.85 1.44 6.45
N ARG A 138 9.63 2.75 6.49
CA ARG A 138 10.34 3.69 7.35
C ARG A 138 9.45 4.82 7.84
N VAL A 139 9.91 5.53 8.86
CA VAL A 139 9.36 6.84 9.21
C VAL A 139 9.81 7.85 8.15
N GLY A 140 8.90 8.73 7.75
CA GLY A 140 9.12 9.76 6.75
C GLY A 140 8.75 11.15 7.21
N ASP A 141 8.50 12.02 6.26
CA ASP A 141 8.02 13.38 6.49
C ASP A 141 7.09 13.84 5.35
N LEU A 142 6.60 15.08 5.44
CA LEU A 142 5.70 15.67 4.44
C LEU A 142 6.29 15.69 3.02
N LYS A 143 7.62 15.78 2.88
CA LYS A 143 8.28 15.80 1.55
C LYS A 143 8.17 14.46 0.83
N ASP A 144 7.98 13.38 1.55
CA ASP A 144 7.75 12.07 0.93
C ASP A 144 6.45 12.01 0.12
N MET A 145 5.55 13.00 0.32
CA MET A 145 4.31 13.16 -0.46
C MET A 145 4.50 13.95 -1.75
N GLU A 146 5.63 14.67 -1.92
CA GLU A 146 5.89 15.44 -3.12
C GLU A 146 5.95 14.53 -4.36
N GLU A 147 5.62 15.12 -5.51
CA GLU A 147 5.69 14.41 -6.79
C GLU A 147 7.12 13.91 -7.03
N ASP A 148 7.20 12.69 -7.52
CA ASP A 148 8.46 11.99 -7.73
C ASP A 148 8.48 11.41 -9.14
N ASP A 149 9.55 11.68 -9.90
CA ASP A 149 9.68 11.23 -11.29
C ASP A 149 9.77 9.70 -11.39
N ASP A 150 10.33 9.06 -10.37
CA ASP A 150 10.60 7.62 -10.36
C ASP A 150 9.49 6.79 -9.68
N TYR A 151 8.59 7.44 -8.90
CA TYR A 151 7.56 6.76 -8.12
C TYR A 151 6.16 7.33 -8.36
N TYR A 152 5.16 6.44 -8.31
CA TYR A 152 3.78 6.82 -8.03
C TYR A 152 3.61 6.93 -6.53
N THR A 153 3.08 8.05 -6.04
CA THR A 153 2.87 8.32 -4.61
C THR A 153 1.39 8.32 -4.29
N TYR A 154 1.02 7.58 -3.26
CA TYR A 154 -0.34 7.51 -2.72
C TYR A 154 -0.30 7.73 -1.22
N ALA A 155 -1.37 8.27 -0.64
CA ALA A 155 -1.43 8.49 0.79
C ALA A 155 -2.79 8.17 1.41
N TYR A 156 -2.80 8.00 2.73
CA TYR A 156 -3.98 7.77 3.57
C TYR A 156 -3.75 8.39 4.95
N VAL A 157 -4.73 9.15 5.45
CA VAL A 157 -4.72 9.66 6.83
C VAL A 157 -5.42 8.64 7.72
N ALA A 158 -4.66 8.02 8.62
CA ALA A 158 -5.12 6.86 9.39
C ALA A 158 -5.85 7.24 10.69
N LYS A 159 -5.50 8.36 11.29
CA LYS A 159 -6.11 8.87 12.52
C LYS A 159 -6.50 10.32 12.29
N PRO A 160 -7.60 10.56 11.57
CA PRO A 160 -8.13 11.91 11.47
C PRO A 160 -8.86 12.22 12.77
N ASP A 161 -8.47 13.30 13.44
CA ASP A 161 -9.33 13.99 14.37
C ASP A 161 -10.32 14.87 13.61
N ASP A 162 -10.84 15.90 14.21
CA ASP A 162 -11.69 16.85 13.49
C ASP A 162 -10.91 17.45 12.31
N SER A 163 -11.57 17.82 11.22
CA SER A 163 -10.96 18.36 9.99
C SER A 163 -10.08 19.59 10.20
N ASP A 164 -10.22 20.24 11.36
CA ASP A 164 -9.45 21.42 11.75
C ASP A 164 -8.16 21.08 12.52
N ASP A 165 -8.01 19.84 12.99
CA ASP A 165 -6.84 19.39 13.72
C ASP A 165 -5.73 18.88 12.78
N PRO A 166 -4.45 18.99 13.17
CA PRO A 166 -3.36 18.37 12.42
C PRO A 166 -3.53 16.85 12.32
N ALA A 167 -3.15 16.28 11.18
CA ALA A 167 -3.13 14.84 11.00
C ALA A 167 -2.19 14.19 12.03
N GLU A 168 -2.66 13.15 12.72
CA GLU A 168 -1.83 12.42 13.68
C GLU A 168 -0.93 11.38 13.00
N LEU A 169 -1.49 10.63 12.04
CA LEU A 169 -0.78 9.53 11.38
C LEU A 169 -1.14 9.48 9.89
N VAL A 170 -0.11 9.47 9.07
CA VAL A 170 -0.22 9.45 7.60
C VAL A 170 0.59 8.29 7.05
N TYR A 171 -0.04 7.43 6.24
CA TYR A 171 0.63 6.39 5.49
C TYR A 171 0.84 6.82 4.04
N ILE A 172 2.09 6.74 3.58
CA ILE A 172 2.53 7.04 2.22
C ILE A 172 2.99 5.74 1.57
N VAL A 173 2.47 5.45 0.39
CA VAL A 173 2.87 4.29 -0.41
C VAL A 173 3.52 4.79 -1.68
N LYS A 174 4.80 4.46 -1.88
CA LYS A 174 5.56 4.74 -3.10
C LYS A 174 5.71 3.46 -3.92
N GLN A 175 5.39 3.54 -5.21
CA GLN A 175 5.52 2.43 -6.15
C GLN A 175 6.42 2.85 -7.30
N GLU A 176 7.56 2.19 -7.46
CA GLU A 176 8.51 2.49 -8.53
C GLU A 176 7.84 2.36 -9.91
N LYS A 177 8.02 3.38 -10.76
CA LYS A 177 7.45 3.43 -12.10
C LYS A 177 8.20 2.51 -13.05
N SER A 178 7.49 1.63 -13.73
CA SER A 178 8.08 0.82 -14.79
C SER A 178 8.29 1.65 -16.06
N GLU A 179 9.47 1.53 -16.66
CA GLU A 179 9.74 2.06 -17.99
C GLU A 179 9.03 1.28 -19.11
N TYR A 180 8.51 0.09 -18.79
CA TYR A 180 7.76 -0.73 -19.73
C TYR A 180 6.34 -0.24 -19.91
N LYS A 181 5.90 -0.12 -21.16
CA LYS A 181 4.54 0.29 -21.50
C LYS A 181 3.85 -0.78 -22.33
N ALA A 182 2.60 -1.03 -22.05
CA ALA A 182 1.78 -1.93 -22.84
C ALA A 182 1.50 -1.29 -24.21
N ILE A 183 1.67 -2.09 -25.26
CA ILE A 183 1.28 -1.74 -26.61
C ILE A 183 0.23 -2.73 -27.12
N SER A 184 -0.64 -2.28 -28.01
CA SER A 184 -1.63 -3.14 -28.69
C SER A 184 -1.79 -2.73 -30.15
N LEU A 185 -2.15 -3.69 -30.98
CA LEU A 185 -2.57 -3.44 -32.37
C LEU A 185 -4.10 -3.44 -32.44
N THR A 186 -4.63 -2.44 -33.12
CA THR A 186 -6.06 -2.36 -33.43
C THR A 186 -6.24 -2.39 -34.94
N VAL A 187 -7.13 -3.27 -35.42
CA VAL A 187 -7.49 -3.36 -36.84
C VAL A 187 -9.01 -3.15 -36.93
N ASP A 188 -9.44 -2.20 -37.76
CA ASP A 188 -10.85 -1.79 -37.90
C ASP A 188 -11.52 -1.51 -36.54
N GLY A 189 -10.82 -0.86 -35.60
CA GLY A 189 -11.32 -0.57 -34.27
C GLY A 189 -11.34 -1.77 -33.30
N THR A 190 -10.93 -2.96 -33.74
CA THR A 190 -10.91 -4.17 -32.92
C THR A 190 -9.48 -4.47 -32.47
N ALA A 191 -9.29 -4.67 -31.18
CA ALA A 191 -7.99 -5.03 -30.63
C ALA A 191 -7.56 -6.45 -31.04
N VAL A 192 -6.32 -6.58 -31.51
CA VAL A 192 -5.70 -7.87 -31.83
C VAL A 192 -4.91 -8.34 -30.61
N SER A 193 -5.57 -9.12 -29.75
CA SER A 193 -4.99 -9.54 -28.46
C SER A 193 -3.64 -10.29 -28.59
N ALA A 194 -3.46 -11.05 -29.66
CA ALA A 194 -2.21 -11.76 -29.96
C ALA A 194 -1.04 -10.82 -30.29
N ALA A 195 -1.31 -9.54 -30.64
CA ALA A 195 -0.29 -8.51 -30.88
C ALA A 195 0.00 -7.64 -29.65
N ALA A 196 -0.66 -7.90 -28.52
CA ALA A 196 -0.37 -7.17 -27.28
C ALA A 196 1.02 -7.55 -26.75
N ALA A 197 1.80 -6.53 -26.41
CA ALA A 197 3.13 -6.68 -25.83
C ALA A 197 3.40 -5.59 -24.80
N THR A 198 4.42 -5.79 -23.98
CA THR A 198 4.89 -4.78 -23.03
C THR A 198 6.35 -4.51 -23.33
N LEU A 199 6.66 -3.28 -23.74
CA LEU A 199 7.98 -2.87 -24.24
C LEU A 199 8.53 -1.69 -23.45
N LYS A 200 9.85 -1.68 -23.31
CA LYS A 200 10.64 -0.53 -22.87
C LYS A 200 10.97 0.38 -24.07
N ALA A 201 11.23 1.64 -23.81
CA ALA A 201 11.68 2.58 -24.84
C ALA A 201 12.94 2.06 -25.55
N GLY A 202 12.91 2.05 -26.88
CA GLY A 202 14.00 1.53 -27.75
C GLY A 202 13.95 0.04 -28.07
N GLU A 203 13.07 -0.74 -27.43
CA GLU A 203 12.82 -2.12 -27.83
C GLU A 203 11.90 -2.19 -29.07
N THR A 204 12.06 -3.22 -29.88
CA THR A 204 11.25 -3.45 -31.07
C THR A 204 10.45 -4.73 -30.92
N TYR A 205 9.18 -4.67 -31.25
CA TYR A 205 8.28 -5.81 -31.32
C TYR A 205 7.72 -5.93 -32.75
N SER A 206 7.78 -7.13 -33.33
CA SER A 206 7.24 -7.41 -34.65
C SER A 206 6.10 -8.41 -34.53
N TYR A 207 4.96 -8.08 -35.13
CA TYR A 207 3.82 -8.96 -35.22
C TYR A 207 3.31 -9.00 -36.67
N THR A 208 3.11 -10.20 -37.20
CA THR A 208 2.53 -10.38 -38.55
C THR A 208 1.03 -10.62 -38.41
N TYR A 209 0.25 -9.66 -38.88
CA TYR A 209 -1.20 -9.81 -39.00
C TYR A 209 -1.56 -10.34 -40.38
N THR A 210 -2.30 -11.46 -40.43
CA THR A 210 -2.84 -11.99 -41.66
C THR A 210 -4.29 -11.58 -41.76
N ALA A 211 -4.61 -10.75 -42.76
CA ALA A 211 -5.99 -10.35 -43.00
C ALA A 211 -6.84 -11.58 -43.37
N PRO A 212 -8.09 -11.66 -42.90
CA PRO A 212 -9.03 -12.66 -43.37
C PRO A 212 -9.21 -12.58 -44.87
N ASP A 213 -9.49 -13.71 -45.52
CA ASP A 213 -9.70 -13.77 -46.97
C ASP A 213 -10.74 -12.72 -47.43
N GLY A 214 -10.36 -11.94 -48.44
CA GLY A 214 -11.18 -10.89 -49.02
C GLY A 214 -11.18 -9.56 -48.26
N LYS A 215 -10.37 -9.39 -47.24
CA LYS A 215 -10.11 -8.12 -46.55
C LYS A 215 -8.78 -7.51 -46.96
N LEU A 216 -8.79 -6.22 -47.27
CA LEU A 216 -7.57 -5.42 -47.42
C LEU A 216 -7.23 -4.80 -46.07
N ILE A 217 -5.93 -4.69 -45.76
CA ILE A 217 -5.40 -3.98 -44.58
C ILE A 217 -5.19 -2.53 -44.98
#